data_667af1e40032ac6bd811bcf48cd37a3c
#
_entry.id   667af1e40032ac6bd811bcf48cd37a3c
#
_cell.length_a   1.000
_cell.length_b   1.000
_cell.length_c   1.000
_cell.angle_alpha   90.00
_cell.angle_beta   90.00
_cell.angle_gamma   90.00
#
_symmetry.space_group_name_H-M   'P 1'
#
loop_
_entity.id
_entity.type
_entity.pdbx_description
1 polymer ?
#
loop_
_entity_poly.entity_id
_entity_poly.type
_entity_poly.pdbx_seq_one_letter_code
_entity_poly.pdbx_strand_id
1 'polypeptide(L)'
;MSYKKSKYFLIARKRRIKYFFLNKNSQITVVFFHGFMSDMIGAKPKEIQKFCNKNNLNFLKFEYSGHGKSTGEFTKGNISKWTKEAKELINSKLKKKNKLIFIGSSMGSWISLNLFPVFKKRLKGFIGIGSAPEFLEHLMWKKFSKKIKKIILAKKIYNLENGDFTYPITKQLIFDGRKNKVLNNKINLKIPLVLLHGTNDKVVPLSFSRAILKICKKSKKKFVIIKNGDHSLSRKSDLKKICNELRDIVNNIRLA
;
A
#
# COMPACT_ATOMS: atom_id res chain seq x y z
N MET A 1 -16.16 24.31 4.48
CA MET A 1 -14.89 23.60 4.71
C MET A 1 -14.05 23.64 3.43
N SER A 2 -12.94 24.38 3.42
CA SER A 2 -12.04 24.43 2.27
C SER A 2 -11.44 23.04 2.02
N TYR A 3 -11.85 22.37 0.95
CA TYR A 3 -11.19 21.14 0.48
C TYR A 3 -9.79 21.53 -0.02
N LYS A 4 -8.76 21.27 0.78
CA LYS A 4 -7.38 21.45 0.32
C LYS A 4 -7.19 20.65 -0.96
N LYS A 5 -6.87 21.35 -2.07
CA LYS A 5 -6.64 20.72 -3.39
C LYS A 5 -5.44 19.76 -3.32
N SER A 6 -5.49 18.66 -4.08
CA SER A 6 -4.34 17.80 -4.32
C SER A 6 -3.20 18.62 -4.97
N LYS A 7 -1.97 18.27 -4.65
CA LYS A 7 -0.74 18.90 -5.16
C LYS A 7 0.08 17.90 -5.96
N TYR A 8 1.09 18.39 -6.64
CA TYR A 8 2.06 17.58 -7.34
C TYR A 8 3.43 17.68 -6.67
N PHE A 9 4.12 16.54 -6.58
CA PHE A 9 5.50 16.44 -6.12
C PHE A 9 6.39 16.09 -7.30
N LEU A 10 7.39 16.92 -7.58
CA LEU A 10 8.35 16.72 -8.66
C LEU A 10 9.39 15.70 -8.23
N ILE A 11 9.47 14.56 -8.93
CA ILE A 11 10.46 13.50 -8.70
C ILE A 11 11.66 13.65 -9.64
N ALA A 12 11.43 14.14 -10.87
CA ALA A 12 12.45 14.40 -11.87
C ALA A 12 11.95 15.48 -12.82
N ARG A 13 12.85 16.03 -13.68
CA ARG A 13 12.58 17.20 -14.55
C ARG A 13 11.18 17.27 -15.19
N LYS A 14 10.55 16.15 -15.57
CA LYS A 14 9.21 16.12 -16.19
C LYS A 14 8.26 15.13 -15.51
N ARG A 15 8.60 14.61 -14.32
CA ARG A 15 7.83 13.54 -13.67
C ARG A 15 7.28 14.00 -12.32
N ARG A 16 5.96 14.04 -12.20
CA ARG A 16 5.23 14.51 -11.03
C ARG A 16 4.31 13.42 -10.53
N ILE A 17 4.30 13.17 -9.22
CA ILE A 17 3.27 12.35 -8.56
C ILE A 17 2.26 13.24 -7.86
N LYS A 18 1.00 12.88 -8.02
CA LYS A 18 -0.11 13.57 -7.36
C LYS A 18 -0.19 13.10 -5.92
N TYR A 19 -0.37 14.04 -4.99
CA TYR A 19 -0.53 13.73 -3.58
C TYR A 19 -1.51 14.68 -2.91
N PHE A 20 -2.02 14.25 -1.76
CA PHE A 20 -2.79 15.05 -0.84
C PHE A 20 -2.17 14.95 0.54
N PHE A 21 -1.97 16.09 1.19
CA PHE A 21 -1.45 16.14 2.56
C PHE A 21 -2.36 16.98 3.44
N LEU A 22 -3.00 16.33 4.42
CA LEU A 22 -3.71 16.96 5.51
C LEU A 22 -2.71 17.25 6.62
N ASN A 23 -2.35 18.51 6.80
CA ASN A 23 -1.47 18.92 7.90
C ASN A 23 -2.33 19.43 9.07
N LYS A 24 -2.24 18.78 10.21
CA LYS A 24 -2.87 19.12 11.49
C LYS A 24 -1.84 19.49 12.56
N ASN A 25 -0.60 19.75 12.15
CA ASN A 25 0.54 19.96 13.06
C ASN A 25 0.72 18.84 14.09
N SER A 26 0.23 17.64 13.77
CA SER A 26 0.33 16.46 14.62
C SER A 26 1.73 15.84 14.55
N GLN A 27 2.17 15.23 15.66
CA GLN A 27 3.35 14.38 15.64
C GLN A 27 3.11 13.04 14.95
N ILE A 28 1.85 12.61 14.80
CA ILE A 28 1.46 11.36 14.15
C ILE A 28 1.00 11.65 12.74
N THR A 29 1.57 10.92 11.76
CA THR A 29 1.16 10.98 10.36
C THR A 29 0.76 9.60 9.88
N VAL A 30 -0.46 9.50 9.37
CA VAL A 30 -0.95 8.31 8.67
C VAL A 30 -0.59 8.44 7.20
N VAL A 31 0.04 7.41 6.61
CA VAL A 31 0.42 7.37 5.19
C VAL A 31 -0.34 6.21 4.53
N PHE A 32 -1.11 6.51 3.49
CA PHE A 32 -1.88 5.53 2.74
C PHE A 32 -1.22 5.18 1.41
N PHE A 33 -1.06 3.87 1.17
CA PHE A 33 -0.49 3.25 -0.02
C PHE A 33 -1.59 2.49 -0.76
N HIS A 34 -1.92 2.91 -1.98
CA HIS A 34 -2.98 2.27 -2.78
C HIS A 34 -2.49 0.98 -3.47
N GLY A 35 -3.44 0.21 -4.03
CA GLY A 35 -3.20 -1.04 -4.73
C GLY A 35 -2.72 -0.87 -6.17
N PHE A 36 -2.50 -2.03 -6.82
CA PHE A 36 -2.13 -2.14 -8.23
C PHE A 36 -3.24 -1.57 -9.12
N MET A 37 -2.88 -0.76 -10.12
CA MET A 37 -3.81 -0.07 -11.03
C MET A 37 -4.96 0.66 -10.33
N SER A 38 -4.70 1.20 -9.14
CA SER A 38 -5.65 1.95 -8.31
C SER A 38 -5.18 3.41 -8.17
N ASP A 39 -5.85 4.16 -7.32
CA ASP A 39 -5.55 5.56 -7.04
C ASP A 39 -5.74 5.93 -5.56
N MET A 40 -5.64 7.22 -5.26
CA MET A 40 -5.81 7.75 -3.89
C MET A 40 -7.21 8.27 -3.58
N ILE A 41 -8.22 8.10 -4.47
CA ILE A 41 -9.55 8.72 -4.31
C ILE A 41 -10.66 7.75 -3.91
N GLY A 42 -10.40 6.44 -3.86
CA GLY A 42 -11.36 5.41 -3.47
C GLY A 42 -11.93 5.56 -2.04
N ALA A 43 -12.87 4.69 -1.68
CA ALA A 43 -13.59 4.75 -0.40
C ALA A 43 -12.67 4.66 0.83
N LYS A 44 -11.68 3.76 0.81
CA LYS A 44 -10.72 3.59 1.91
C LYS A 44 -9.93 4.88 2.23
N PRO A 45 -9.18 5.48 1.28
CA PRO A 45 -8.44 6.69 1.57
C PRO A 45 -9.33 7.88 1.92
N LYS A 46 -10.59 7.94 1.41
CA LYS A 46 -11.57 8.96 1.77
C LYS A 46 -12.00 8.82 3.23
N GLU A 47 -12.30 7.62 3.69
CA GLU A 47 -12.76 7.40 5.06
C GLU A 47 -11.62 7.57 6.08
N ILE A 48 -10.41 7.07 5.76
CA ILE A 48 -9.20 7.30 6.58
C ILE A 48 -8.89 8.80 6.68
N GLN A 49 -9.05 9.57 5.60
CA GLN A 49 -8.88 11.02 5.62
C GLN A 49 -9.86 11.70 6.58
N LYS A 50 -11.15 11.31 6.55
CA LYS A 50 -12.16 11.82 7.47
C LYS A 50 -11.80 11.50 8.92
N PHE A 51 -11.39 10.25 9.18
CA PHE A 51 -10.93 9.80 10.49
C PHE A 51 -9.75 10.66 10.98
N CYS A 52 -8.72 10.85 10.16
CA CYS A 52 -7.54 11.65 10.51
C CYS A 52 -7.90 13.11 10.78
N ASN A 53 -8.81 13.68 9.97
CA ASN A 53 -9.27 15.06 10.18
C ASN A 53 -9.98 15.22 11.53
N LYS A 54 -10.89 14.29 11.86
CA LYS A 54 -11.65 14.30 13.13
C LYS A 54 -10.75 14.10 14.35
N ASN A 55 -9.67 13.33 14.23
CA ASN A 55 -8.78 12.98 15.35
C ASN A 55 -7.49 13.82 15.40
N ASN A 56 -7.43 14.93 14.67
CA ASN A 56 -6.26 15.84 14.62
C ASN A 56 -4.95 15.13 14.27
N LEU A 57 -4.99 14.23 13.25
CA LEU A 57 -3.83 13.52 12.73
C LEU A 57 -3.43 14.08 11.36
N ASN A 58 -2.13 14.08 11.08
CA ASN A 58 -1.68 14.31 9.70
C ASN A 58 -2.05 13.11 8.83
N PHE A 59 -2.37 13.36 7.56
CA PHE A 59 -2.66 12.29 6.60
C PHE A 59 -2.01 12.58 5.25
N LEU A 60 -1.23 11.63 4.75
CA LEU A 60 -0.62 11.67 3.42
C LEU A 60 -1.15 10.52 2.58
N LYS A 61 -1.66 10.82 1.39
CA LYS A 61 -2.01 9.86 0.33
C LYS A 61 -1.48 10.37 -0.99
N PHE A 62 -1.17 9.47 -1.90
CA PHE A 62 -0.55 9.82 -3.18
C PHE A 62 -0.80 8.72 -4.22
N GLU A 63 -0.51 9.06 -5.48
CA GLU A 63 -0.57 8.14 -6.62
C GLU A 63 0.84 7.92 -7.14
N TYR A 64 1.26 6.66 -7.32
CA TYR A 64 2.57 6.36 -7.93
C TYR A 64 2.60 6.83 -9.38
N SER A 65 3.80 6.99 -9.97
CA SER A 65 3.90 7.27 -11.41
C SER A 65 3.17 6.21 -12.24
N GLY A 66 2.47 6.66 -13.30
CA GLY A 66 1.63 5.80 -14.14
C GLY A 66 0.31 5.36 -13.52
N HIS A 67 -0.08 5.92 -12.35
CA HIS A 67 -1.36 5.68 -11.72
C HIS A 67 -2.17 6.99 -11.57
N GLY A 68 -3.49 6.88 -11.66
CA GLY A 68 -4.41 8.00 -11.49
C GLY A 68 -4.06 9.21 -12.35
N LYS A 69 -3.78 10.35 -11.71
CA LYS A 69 -3.38 11.60 -12.37
C LYS A 69 -1.88 11.92 -12.22
N SER A 70 -1.09 11.00 -11.69
CA SER A 70 0.36 11.10 -11.70
C SER A 70 0.92 10.93 -13.11
N THR A 71 1.99 11.65 -13.44
CA THR A 71 2.62 11.51 -14.76
C THR A 71 3.39 10.19 -14.89
N GLY A 72 3.71 9.83 -16.13
CA GLY A 72 4.43 8.61 -16.47
C GLY A 72 3.51 7.51 -16.99
N GLU A 73 4.13 6.52 -17.63
CA GLU A 73 3.44 5.36 -18.16
C GLU A 73 3.47 4.23 -17.14
N PHE A 74 2.33 3.57 -16.94
CA PHE A 74 2.23 2.41 -16.05
C PHE A 74 3.22 1.29 -16.41
N THR A 75 3.39 1.04 -17.71
CA THR A 75 4.30 0.02 -18.26
C THR A 75 5.77 0.27 -17.95
N LYS A 76 6.13 1.52 -17.61
CA LYS A 76 7.47 1.93 -17.14
C LYS A 76 7.59 1.94 -15.61
N GLY A 77 6.53 1.51 -14.90
CA GLY A 77 6.46 1.38 -13.45
C GLY A 77 6.88 0.01 -12.95
N ASN A 78 7.34 -0.07 -11.72
CA ASN A 78 7.66 -1.32 -11.02
C ASN A 78 7.74 -1.09 -9.52
N ILE A 79 7.89 -2.15 -8.73
CA ILE A 79 7.88 -2.10 -7.26
C ILE A 79 9.02 -1.23 -6.71
N SER A 80 10.24 -1.38 -7.24
CA SER A 80 11.40 -0.57 -6.82
C SER A 80 11.16 0.92 -7.04
N LYS A 81 10.66 1.28 -8.22
CA LYS A 81 10.39 2.67 -8.59
C LYS A 81 9.31 3.28 -7.70
N TRP A 82 8.19 2.61 -7.54
CA TRP A 82 7.08 3.09 -6.71
C TRP A 82 7.45 3.18 -5.23
N THR A 83 8.28 2.24 -4.74
CA THR A 83 8.85 2.29 -3.38
C THR A 83 9.77 3.49 -3.19
N LYS A 84 10.64 3.79 -4.19
CA LYS A 84 11.52 4.96 -4.17
C LYS A 84 10.72 6.26 -4.18
N GLU A 85 9.72 6.38 -5.04
CA GLU A 85 8.82 7.53 -5.15
C GLU A 85 8.11 7.82 -3.81
N ALA A 86 7.57 6.78 -3.18
CA ALA A 86 6.94 6.89 -1.87
C ALA A 86 7.93 7.36 -0.78
N LYS A 87 9.15 6.80 -0.75
CA LYS A 87 10.23 7.22 0.17
C LYS A 87 10.56 8.70 0.01
N GLU A 88 10.79 9.14 -1.23
CA GLU A 88 11.15 10.53 -1.54
C GLU A 88 10.04 11.51 -1.13
N LEU A 89 8.78 11.19 -1.45
CA LEU A 89 7.63 12.00 -1.05
C LEU A 89 7.50 12.10 0.48
N ILE A 90 7.56 10.97 1.19
CA ILE A 90 7.47 10.94 2.66
C ILE A 90 8.58 11.79 3.29
N ASN A 91 9.80 11.66 2.82
CA ASN A 91 10.93 12.44 3.33
C ASN A 91 10.82 13.94 3.03
N SER A 92 10.27 14.30 1.87
CA SER A 92 10.07 15.71 1.47
C SER A 92 8.92 16.39 2.21
N LYS A 93 7.83 15.68 2.51
CA LYS A 93 6.61 16.29 3.05
C LYS A 93 6.46 16.17 4.55
N LEU A 94 7.16 15.21 5.18
CA LEU A 94 7.00 14.93 6.60
C LEU A 94 8.26 15.27 7.39
N LYS A 95 8.08 15.94 8.54
CA LYS A 95 9.19 16.25 9.45
C LYS A 95 9.85 14.96 9.95
N LYS A 96 11.19 14.95 10.12
CA LYS A 96 11.96 13.77 10.58
C LYS A 96 11.45 13.22 11.92
N LYS A 97 10.90 14.05 12.79
CA LYS A 97 10.34 13.67 14.10
C LYS A 97 8.94 13.05 14.04
N ASN A 98 8.24 13.08 12.90
CA ASN A 98 6.90 12.52 12.83
C ASN A 98 6.92 11.00 13.06
N LYS A 99 6.05 10.53 13.98
CA LYS A 99 5.71 9.13 14.17
C LYS A 99 4.80 8.70 13.01
N LEU A 100 5.09 7.59 12.34
CA LEU A 100 4.39 7.15 11.12
C LEU A 100 3.50 5.93 11.39
N ILE A 101 2.30 5.94 10.85
CA ILE A 101 1.44 4.76 10.71
C ILE A 101 1.27 4.52 9.22
N PHE A 102 1.68 3.34 8.74
CA PHE A 102 1.47 2.96 7.35
C PHE A 102 0.18 2.16 7.20
N ILE A 103 -0.61 2.51 6.18
CA ILE A 103 -1.81 1.75 5.78
C ILE A 103 -1.63 1.37 4.32
N GLY A 104 -1.45 0.07 4.06
CA GLY A 104 -1.26 -0.46 2.70
C GLY A 104 -2.45 -1.29 2.25
N SER A 105 -2.99 -1.02 1.07
CA SER A 105 -4.03 -1.83 0.44
C SER A 105 -3.42 -2.67 -0.69
N SER A 106 -3.61 -3.99 -0.66
CA SER A 106 -3.12 -4.91 -1.70
C SER A 106 -1.62 -4.72 -2.00
N MET A 107 -1.21 -4.36 -3.23
CA MET A 107 0.16 -3.97 -3.59
C MET A 107 0.74 -2.89 -2.66
N GLY A 108 -0.09 -1.94 -2.19
CA GLY A 108 0.37 -0.90 -1.28
C GLY A 108 0.93 -1.45 0.03
N SER A 109 0.45 -2.61 0.49
CA SER A 109 1.06 -3.33 1.62
C SER A 109 2.48 -3.81 1.28
N TRP A 110 2.72 -4.32 0.09
CA TRP A 110 4.04 -4.75 -0.35
C TRP A 110 5.03 -3.58 -0.41
N ILE A 111 4.63 -2.48 -1.04
CA ILE A 111 5.44 -1.25 -1.11
C ILE A 111 5.75 -0.72 0.29
N SER A 112 4.76 -0.71 1.19
CA SER A 112 4.98 -0.25 2.56
C SER A 112 5.91 -1.18 3.35
N LEU A 113 5.83 -2.51 3.18
CA LEU A 113 6.75 -3.48 3.80
C LEU A 113 8.21 -3.26 3.36
N ASN A 114 8.45 -2.94 2.07
CA ASN A 114 9.78 -2.57 1.57
C ASN A 114 10.33 -1.29 2.23
N LEU A 115 9.46 -0.42 2.73
CA LEU A 115 9.84 0.82 3.41
C LEU A 115 10.07 0.65 4.93
N PHE A 116 9.71 -0.49 5.52
CA PHE A 116 9.90 -0.71 6.97
C PHE A 116 11.34 -0.51 7.43
N PRO A 117 12.38 -1.04 6.77
CA PRO A 117 13.76 -0.82 7.18
C PRO A 117 14.15 0.66 7.14
N VAL A 118 13.66 1.39 6.14
CA VAL A 118 13.97 2.82 5.94
C VAL A 118 13.40 3.69 7.06
N PHE A 119 12.17 3.39 7.49
CA PHE A 119 11.44 4.19 8.47
C PHE A 119 11.36 3.54 9.86
N LYS A 120 12.15 2.51 10.15
CA LYS A 120 12.05 1.70 11.39
C LYS A 120 12.01 2.52 12.68
N LYS A 121 12.77 3.62 12.78
CA LYS A 121 12.79 4.50 13.97
C LYS A 121 11.49 5.30 14.11
N ARG A 122 10.87 5.65 13.00
CA ARG A 122 9.67 6.50 12.90
C ARG A 122 8.38 5.69 12.81
N LEU A 123 8.42 4.47 12.26
CA LEU A 123 7.26 3.61 12.07
C LEU A 123 6.77 3.10 13.43
N LYS A 124 5.52 3.43 13.75
CA LYS A 124 4.87 3.12 15.03
C LYS A 124 3.63 2.25 14.89
N GLY A 125 3.23 1.92 13.66
CA GLY A 125 2.11 1.02 13.39
C GLY A 125 1.95 0.71 11.91
N PHE A 126 1.34 -0.45 11.63
CA PHE A 126 1.03 -0.88 10.27
C PHE A 126 -0.37 -1.51 10.21
N ILE A 127 -1.13 -1.12 9.18
CA ILE A 127 -2.39 -1.75 8.80
C ILE A 127 -2.28 -2.24 7.36
N GLY A 128 -2.40 -3.54 7.14
CA GLY A 128 -2.48 -4.16 5.82
C GLY A 128 -3.92 -4.57 5.49
N ILE A 129 -4.42 -4.18 4.33
CA ILE A 129 -5.78 -4.44 3.87
C ILE A 129 -5.72 -5.29 2.60
N GLY A 130 -6.23 -6.53 2.62
CA GLY A 130 -6.14 -7.46 1.49
C GLY A 130 -4.70 -7.57 0.98
N SER A 131 -3.74 -7.67 1.90
CA SER A 131 -2.30 -7.52 1.61
C SER A 131 -1.79 -8.53 0.60
N ALA A 132 -1.09 -8.08 -0.44
CA ALA A 132 -0.62 -8.88 -1.55
C ALA A 132 0.89 -8.73 -1.81
N PRO A 133 1.78 -9.05 -0.82
CA PRO A 133 3.22 -9.04 -1.09
C PRO A 133 3.56 -10.11 -2.14
N GLU A 134 4.47 -9.77 -3.05
CA GLU A 134 4.98 -10.69 -4.09
C GLU A 134 3.89 -11.30 -5.02
N PHE A 135 2.72 -10.64 -5.14
CA PHE A 135 1.61 -11.12 -5.96
C PHE A 135 1.99 -11.33 -7.44
N LEU A 136 2.90 -10.53 -7.96
CA LEU A 136 3.40 -10.64 -9.34
C LEU A 136 4.02 -12.02 -9.63
N GLU A 137 4.70 -12.60 -8.67
CA GLU A 137 5.25 -13.96 -8.80
C GLU A 137 4.18 -15.02 -8.50
N HIS A 138 3.50 -14.91 -7.35
CA HIS A 138 2.67 -15.98 -6.84
C HIS A 138 1.28 -16.05 -7.45
N LEU A 139 0.66 -14.91 -7.77
CA LEU A 139 -0.70 -14.84 -8.31
C LEU A 139 -0.75 -14.62 -9.82
N MET A 140 0.36 -14.16 -10.42
CA MET A 140 0.45 -13.93 -11.86
C MET A 140 1.44 -14.89 -12.51
N TRP A 141 2.75 -14.67 -12.38
CA TRP A 141 3.76 -15.43 -13.12
C TRP A 141 3.64 -16.94 -12.96
N LYS A 142 3.50 -17.44 -11.73
CA LYS A 142 3.37 -18.89 -11.49
C LYS A 142 2.12 -19.48 -12.12
N LYS A 143 1.04 -18.71 -12.21
CA LYS A 143 -0.24 -19.13 -12.79
C LYS A 143 -0.33 -18.95 -14.31
N PHE A 144 0.53 -18.16 -14.92
CA PHE A 144 0.54 -17.98 -16.37
C PHE A 144 0.92 -19.27 -17.09
N SER A 145 0.24 -19.54 -18.21
CA SER A 145 0.57 -20.63 -19.13
C SER A 145 1.97 -20.45 -19.72
N LYS A 146 2.55 -21.53 -20.23
CA LYS A 146 3.83 -21.46 -20.98
C LYS A 146 3.76 -20.47 -22.14
N LYS A 147 2.62 -20.39 -22.85
CA LYS A 147 2.36 -19.44 -23.95
C LYS A 147 2.47 -17.99 -23.48
N ILE A 148 1.75 -17.62 -22.40
CA ILE A 148 1.79 -16.25 -21.85
C ILE A 148 3.21 -15.89 -21.40
N LYS A 149 3.91 -16.79 -20.71
CA LYS A 149 5.30 -16.58 -20.28
C LYS A 149 6.23 -16.31 -21.47
N LYS A 150 6.11 -17.10 -22.57
CA LYS A 150 6.87 -16.86 -23.81
C LYS A 150 6.58 -15.48 -24.40
N ILE A 151 5.31 -15.07 -24.45
CA ILE A 151 4.91 -13.73 -24.94
C ILE A 151 5.58 -12.63 -24.10
N ILE A 152 5.48 -12.70 -22.75
CA ILE A 152 6.10 -11.71 -21.86
C ILE A 152 7.63 -11.65 -22.05
N LEU A 153 8.27 -12.79 -22.20
CA LEU A 153 9.73 -12.86 -22.37
C LEU A 153 10.18 -12.28 -23.72
N ALA A 154 9.45 -12.57 -24.80
CA ALA A 154 9.77 -12.12 -26.15
C ALA A 154 9.32 -10.67 -26.42
N LYS A 155 8.02 -10.39 -26.23
CA LYS A 155 7.42 -9.08 -26.53
C LYS A 155 7.56 -8.06 -25.40
N LYS A 156 8.12 -8.45 -24.24
CA LYS A 156 8.33 -7.64 -23.01
C LYS A 156 7.03 -7.22 -22.32
N ILE A 157 5.85 -7.49 -22.88
CA ILE A 157 4.53 -7.12 -22.34
C ILE A 157 3.47 -8.15 -22.73
N TYR A 158 2.49 -8.34 -21.85
CA TYR A 158 1.25 -9.08 -22.08
C TYR A 158 0.09 -8.32 -21.44
N ASN A 159 -0.96 -8.08 -22.20
CA ASN A 159 -2.20 -7.49 -21.71
C ASN A 159 -3.06 -8.60 -21.10
N LEU A 160 -3.18 -8.60 -19.78
CA LEU A 160 -4.00 -9.55 -19.04
C LEU A 160 -5.41 -8.99 -18.88
N GLU A 161 -6.37 -9.63 -19.54
CA GLU A 161 -7.79 -9.31 -19.40
C GLU A 161 -8.30 -9.80 -18.04
N ASN A 162 -9.06 -8.96 -17.34
CA ASN A 162 -9.68 -9.27 -16.06
C ASN A 162 -11.01 -8.51 -15.93
N GLY A 163 -12.11 -9.12 -16.41
CA GLY A 163 -13.39 -8.45 -16.59
C GLY A 163 -13.25 -7.27 -17.56
N ASP A 164 -13.75 -6.13 -17.18
CA ASP A 164 -13.70 -4.89 -17.99
C ASP A 164 -12.31 -4.19 -17.96
N PHE A 165 -11.34 -4.75 -17.27
CA PHE A 165 -10.03 -4.16 -17.12
C PHE A 165 -8.93 -4.94 -17.82
N THR A 166 -8.03 -4.22 -18.48
CA THR A 166 -6.81 -4.77 -19.07
C THR A 166 -5.60 -4.36 -18.24
N TYR A 167 -4.84 -5.32 -17.75
CA TYR A 167 -3.62 -5.10 -17.00
C TYR A 167 -2.39 -5.35 -17.88
N PRO A 168 -1.61 -4.30 -18.25
CA PRO A 168 -0.39 -4.49 -19.01
C PRO A 168 0.73 -5.00 -18.09
N ILE A 169 0.96 -6.32 -18.16
CA ILE A 169 1.98 -7.00 -17.36
C ILE A 169 3.29 -7.02 -18.14
N THR A 170 4.29 -6.29 -17.68
CA THR A 170 5.58 -6.21 -18.36
C THR A 170 6.61 -7.18 -17.77
N LYS A 171 7.56 -7.61 -18.63
CA LYS A 171 8.72 -8.41 -18.18
C LYS A 171 9.46 -7.71 -17.04
N GLN A 172 9.73 -6.41 -17.16
CA GLN A 172 10.45 -5.65 -16.16
C GLN A 172 9.69 -5.58 -14.82
N LEU A 173 8.36 -5.50 -14.82
CA LEU A 173 7.53 -5.50 -13.61
C LEU A 173 7.67 -6.82 -12.84
N ILE A 174 7.58 -7.96 -13.55
CA ILE A 174 7.73 -9.29 -12.95
C ILE A 174 9.15 -9.46 -12.37
N PHE A 175 10.19 -9.14 -13.15
CA PHE A 175 11.57 -9.35 -12.73
C PHE A 175 11.98 -8.40 -11.59
N ASP A 176 11.49 -7.17 -11.61
CA ASP A 176 11.68 -6.23 -10.50
C ASP A 176 10.96 -6.69 -9.23
N GLY A 177 9.74 -7.24 -9.35
CA GLY A 177 9.03 -7.84 -8.22
C GLY A 177 9.85 -8.92 -7.51
N ARG A 178 10.59 -9.76 -8.26
CA ARG A 178 11.48 -10.77 -7.70
C ARG A 178 12.64 -10.18 -6.89
N LYS A 179 13.11 -8.99 -7.24
CA LYS A 179 14.18 -8.28 -6.48
C LYS A 179 13.64 -7.68 -5.18
N ASN A 180 12.35 -7.45 -5.09
CA ASN A 180 11.68 -6.81 -3.95
C ASN A 180 10.97 -7.80 -3.02
N LYS A 181 11.50 -9.02 -2.88
CA LYS A 181 10.94 -10.04 -1.98
C LYS A 181 11.00 -9.58 -0.53
N VAL A 182 9.91 -9.77 0.19
CA VAL A 182 9.78 -9.42 1.62
C VAL A 182 9.42 -10.62 2.48
N LEU A 183 8.78 -11.65 1.90
CA LEU A 183 8.28 -12.80 2.64
C LEU A 183 9.37 -13.75 3.14
N ASN A 184 10.57 -13.68 2.56
CA ASN A 184 11.74 -14.45 3.01
C ASN A 184 12.55 -13.74 4.10
N ASN A 185 12.21 -12.47 4.42
CA ASN A 185 12.97 -11.64 5.36
C ASN A 185 12.27 -11.60 6.73
N LYS A 186 13.03 -11.78 7.81
CA LYS A 186 12.50 -11.55 9.16
C LYS A 186 12.41 -10.05 9.44
N ILE A 187 11.21 -9.57 9.75
CA ILE A 187 10.96 -8.17 10.13
C ILE A 187 11.00 -8.05 11.66
N ASN A 188 12.07 -7.43 12.16
CA ASN A 188 12.31 -7.26 13.60
C ASN A 188 11.87 -5.88 14.09
N LEU A 189 10.57 -5.56 13.94
CA LEU A 189 9.98 -4.33 14.45
C LEU A 189 8.98 -4.64 15.58
N LYS A 190 9.10 -3.91 16.70
CA LYS A 190 8.16 -4.00 17.83
C LYS A 190 7.07 -2.93 17.66
N ILE A 191 6.16 -3.13 16.69
CA ILE A 191 5.04 -2.22 16.42
C ILE A 191 3.72 -2.99 16.41
N PRO A 192 2.58 -2.34 16.68
CA PRO A 192 1.27 -2.87 16.34
C PRO A 192 1.20 -3.15 14.83
N LEU A 193 0.80 -4.36 14.47
CA LEU A 193 0.65 -4.82 13.10
C LEU A 193 -0.72 -5.47 12.96
N VAL A 194 -1.59 -4.83 12.20
CA VAL A 194 -2.97 -5.29 11.97
C VAL A 194 -3.13 -5.65 10.50
N LEU A 195 -3.67 -6.84 10.25
CA LEU A 195 -4.03 -7.27 8.90
C LEU A 195 -5.53 -7.50 8.84
N LEU A 196 -6.21 -6.85 7.88
CA LEU A 196 -7.62 -7.07 7.60
C LEU A 196 -7.74 -7.80 6.26
N HIS A 197 -8.50 -8.89 6.24
CA HIS A 197 -8.69 -9.69 5.03
C HIS A 197 -10.11 -10.25 4.97
N GLY A 198 -10.72 -10.20 3.78
CA GLY A 198 -12.07 -10.69 3.56
C GLY A 198 -12.09 -12.20 3.29
N THR A 199 -13.14 -12.90 3.77
CA THR A 199 -13.30 -14.34 3.47
C THR A 199 -13.68 -14.62 2.02
N ASN A 200 -14.27 -13.63 1.32
CA ASN A 200 -14.66 -13.70 -0.09
C ASN A 200 -13.67 -12.96 -1.01
N ASP A 201 -12.43 -12.76 -0.55
CA ASP A 201 -11.37 -12.21 -1.40
C ASP A 201 -10.97 -13.25 -2.46
N LYS A 202 -11.53 -13.09 -3.68
CA LYS A 202 -11.24 -13.96 -4.84
C LYS A 202 -9.94 -13.58 -5.55
N VAL A 203 -9.33 -12.45 -5.20
CA VAL A 203 -8.11 -11.91 -5.84
C VAL A 203 -6.86 -12.36 -5.10
N VAL A 204 -6.86 -12.21 -3.77
CA VAL A 204 -5.71 -12.52 -2.92
C VAL A 204 -6.12 -13.49 -1.82
N PRO A 205 -5.53 -14.69 -1.76
CA PRO A 205 -5.83 -15.65 -0.69
C PRO A 205 -5.40 -15.14 0.71
N LEU A 206 -6.15 -15.53 1.75
CA LEU A 206 -5.85 -15.24 3.17
C LEU A 206 -4.41 -15.62 3.58
N SER A 207 -3.83 -16.63 2.90
CA SER A 207 -2.45 -17.09 3.15
C SER A 207 -1.40 -15.98 2.99
N PHE A 208 -1.64 -14.97 2.15
CA PHE A 208 -0.74 -13.83 1.99
C PHE A 208 -0.64 -12.99 3.26
N SER A 209 -1.77 -12.70 3.90
CA SER A 209 -1.78 -12.03 5.21
C SER A 209 -1.11 -12.89 6.28
N ARG A 210 -1.41 -14.19 6.32
CA ARG A 210 -0.74 -15.11 7.25
C ARG A 210 0.77 -15.15 7.06
N ALA A 211 1.26 -15.08 5.81
CA ALA A 211 2.69 -15.02 5.53
C ALA A 211 3.37 -13.77 6.13
N ILE A 212 2.71 -12.61 6.05
CA ILE A 212 3.21 -11.37 6.70
C ILE A 212 3.29 -11.56 8.22
N LEU A 213 2.27 -12.19 8.84
CA LEU A 213 2.31 -12.45 10.30
C LEU A 213 3.49 -13.35 10.69
N LYS A 214 3.87 -14.32 9.84
CA LYS A 214 4.99 -15.23 10.11
C LYS A 214 6.33 -14.49 10.11
N ILE A 215 6.55 -13.54 9.22
CA ILE A 215 7.82 -12.80 9.11
C ILE A 215 7.96 -11.69 10.15
N CYS A 216 6.86 -11.12 10.66
CA CYS A 216 6.85 -10.05 11.66
C CYS A 216 6.83 -10.59 13.09
N LYS A 217 7.85 -11.35 13.50
CA LYS A 217 7.84 -12.11 14.76
C LYS A 217 7.72 -11.24 16.03
N LYS A 218 8.35 -10.07 16.06
CA LYS A 218 8.42 -9.18 17.23
C LYS A 218 7.27 -8.18 17.33
N SER A 219 6.41 -8.08 16.32
CA SER A 219 5.27 -7.16 16.31
C SER A 219 4.11 -7.68 17.15
N LYS A 220 3.36 -6.76 17.80
CA LYS A 220 2.04 -7.06 18.39
C LYS A 220 1.05 -7.23 17.24
N LYS A 221 0.77 -8.50 16.88
CA LYS A 221 0.02 -8.89 15.69
C LYS A 221 -1.47 -9.03 15.98
N LYS A 222 -2.31 -8.54 15.07
CA LYS A 222 -3.77 -8.77 15.04
C LYS A 222 -4.18 -9.15 13.63
N PHE A 223 -4.93 -10.25 13.48
CA PHE A 223 -5.50 -10.66 12.20
C PHE A 223 -7.03 -10.55 12.27
N VAL A 224 -7.59 -9.61 11.54
CA VAL A 224 -9.02 -9.32 11.48
C VAL A 224 -9.59 -9.96 10.22
N ILE A 225 -10.23 -11.10 10.36
CA ILE A 225 -10.93 -11.78 9.27
C ILE A 225 -12.32 -11.16 9.14
N ILE A 226 -12.65 -10.66 7.95
CA ILE A 226 -13.93 -10.01 7.67
C ILE A 226 -14.82 -10.98 6.93
N LYS A 227 -15.84 -11.50 7.62
CA LYS A 227 -16.84 -12.40 7.04
C LYS A 227 -17.52 -11.75 5.83
N ASN A 228 -17.60 -12.50 4.74
CA ASN A 228 -18.16 -12.04 3.45
C ASN A 228 -17.51 -10.75 2.90
N GLY A 229 -16.31 -10.40 3.37
CA GLY A 229 -15.53 -9.29 2.81
C GLY A 229 -14.89 -9.69 1.49
N ASP A 230 -14.93 -8.81 0.51
CA ASP A 230 -14.24 -8.93 -0.77
C ASP A 230 -12.79 -8.40 -0.67
N HIS A 231 -12.06 -8.40 -1.80
CA HIS A 231 -10.71 -7.83 -1.86
C HIS A 231 -10.68 -6.34 -1.56
N SER A 232 -11.73 -5.63 -1.92
CA SER A 232 -11.82 -4.19 -1.75
C SER A 232 -11.96 -3.77 -0.29
N LEU A 233 -12.69 -4.52 0.53
CA LEU A 233 -13.07 -4.15 1.91
C LEU A 233 -13.55 -2.70 2.00
N SER A 234 -14.52 -2.36 1.14
CA SER A 234 -15.00 -0.97 0.97
C SER A 234 -16.44 -0.75 1.46
N ARG A 235 -17.12 -1.77 2.01
CA ARG A 235 -18.44 -1.61 2.65
C ARG A 235 -18.31 -0.70 3.88
N LYS A 236 -19.37 0.00 4.24
CA LYS A 236 -19.39 0.89 5.44
C LYS A 236 -18.90 0.19 6.71
N SER A 237 -19.30 -1.08 6.91
CA SER A 237 -18.86 -1.91 8.04
C SER A 237 -17.34 -2.20 8.00
N ASP A 238 -16.79 -2.47 6.82
CA ASP A 238 -15.36 -2.74 6.63
C ASP A 238 -14.52 -1.49 6.92
N LEU A 239 -14.95 -0.34 6.38
CA LEU A 239 -14.31 0.95 6.61
C LEU A 239 -14.33 1.34 8.09
N LYS A 240 -15.46 1.07 8.80
CA LYS A 240 -15.57 1.28 10.25
C LYS A 240 -14.55 0.41 11.01
N LYS A 241 -14.38 -0.86 10.62
CA LYS A 241 -13.37 -1.76 11.24
C LYS A 241 -11.96 -1.24 11.00
N ILE A 242 -11.62 -0.82 9.78
CA ILE A 242 -10.30 -0.23 9.45
C ILE A 242 -10.03 0.99 10.35
N CYS A 243 -11.00 1.89 10.49
CA CYS A 243 -10.87 3.09 11.33
C CYS A 243 -10.76 2.76 12.83
N ASN A 244 -11.44 1.71 13.32
CA ASN A 244 -11.32 1.25 14.69
C ASN A 244 -9.90 0.74 14.98
N GLU A 245 -9.35 -0.11 14.10
CA GLU A 245 -7.97 -0.60 14.24
C GLU A 245 -6.94 0.57 14.18
N LEU A 246 -7.20 1.56 13.34
CA LEU A 246 -6.36 2.76 13.31
C LEU A 246 -6.45 3.56 14.61
N ARG A 247 -7.64 3.66 15.22
CA ARG A 247 -7.85 4.32 16.52
C ARG A 247 -7.05 3.63 17.61
N ASP A 248 -7.10 2.29 17.68
CA ASP A 248 -6.36 1.52 18.69
C ASP A 248 -4.84 1.75 18.56
N ILE A 249 -4.30 1.77 17.33
CA ILE A 249 -2.89 2.08 17.10
C ILE A 249 -2.55 3.51 17.54
N VAL A 250 -3.39 4.49 17.19
CA VAL A 250 -3.17 5.90 17.57
C VAL A 250 -3.17 6.08 19.08
N ASN A 251 -4.12 5.45 19.78
CA ASN A 251 -4.20 5.51 21.24
C ASN A 251 -2.94 4.93 21.89
N ASN A 252 -2.47 3.77 21.44
CA ASN A 252 -1.22 3.17 21.93
C ASN A 252 0.00 4.08 21.70
N ILE A 253 0.04 4.85 20.59
CA ILE A 253 1.15 5.80 20.33
C ILE A 253 1.07 7.05 21.21
N ARG A 254 -0.13 7.47 21.61
CA ARG A 254 -0.35 8.64 22.47
C ARG A 254 -0.03 8.35 23.94
N LEU A 255 -0.21 7.08 24.34
CA LEU A 255 0.08 6.62 25.72
C LEU A 255 1.57 6.28 25.93
N ALA A 256 2.37 6.12 24.87
CA ALA A 256 3.78 5.80 24.86
C ALA A 256 4.65 7.04 24.58
#